data_e437a81841807dba0b0b9ceb4c67d793
#
_entry.id   e437a81841807dba0b0b9ceb4c67d793
#
_cell.length_a   1.000
_cell.length_b   1.000
_cell.length_c   1.000
_cell.angle_alpha   90.00
_cell.angle_beta   90.00
_cell.angle_gamma   90.00
#
_symmetry.space_group_name_H-M   'P 1'
#
loop_
_entity.id
_entity.type
_entity.pdbx_description
1 polymer ?
#
loop_
_entity_poly.entity_id
_entity_poly.type
_entity_poly.pdbx_seq_one_letter_code
_entity_poly.pdbx_strand_id
1 'polypeptide(L)'
;MSKISDFIGKSAVENVKEALRRAREIEEYNALLSLTEERALERAAKVDTGEISGRLAGVPFVVKDNFLAFGAPTTAASKMLENFNAPLQATAVEKLEAEGAICIGKANLDAFAHGGSTENSAFGPTKNAADETRVAGGSSGGSAVVTALDVVPFALGTDTGGSIRQPASFNGVVGIKPTYGAVSRYGVVAMASSTDTIGCFATNAEDTDLVMEIMAGRDDKDMTTLPDFWNNQPEFAKKKIGLVRQCMTDDVDAEVRQKTLDYAEKLKQLGYEIEEVDLSMMQHSLAMYYIIVPAELSSNLARYDGVRYGHRAKEVKTLAELYGRSRNEGFMTENKRRIMIGSFVLSSGFFDAYYMQAQKARTLLIDEFKKLFTEYDALLMPVAPTPAFKIGENASDPIKMYLADIMTVPASLAGLPAVAAPAGNSDEGLPIGVQLIGDYKSDKNLLKLVSEVEKI
;
A
#
# COMPACT_ATOMS: atom_id res chain seq x y z
N MET A 1 13.19 -12.46 10.83
CA MET A 1 12.90 -12.03 9.45
C MET A 1 14.21 -11.55 8.81
N SER A 2 14.44 -11.91 7.56
CA SER A 2 15.66 -11.57 6.80
C SER A 2 15.72 -10.09 6.45
N LYS A 3 16.94 -9.53 6.42
CA LYS A 3 17.21 -8.17 5.96
C LYS A 3 17.80 -8.20 4.55
N ILE A 4 17.74 -7.09 3.84
CA ILE A 4 18.37 -6.95 2.51
C ILE A 4 19.88 -7.32 2.57
N SER A 5 20.57 -6.91 3.66
CA SER A 5 21.99 -7.22 3.86
C SER A 5 22.30 -8.72 3.91
N ASP A 6 21.32 -9.57 4.25
CA ASP A 6 21.51 -11.01 4.34
C ASP A 6 21.65 -11.70 2.98
N PHE A 7 21.28 -11.00 1.90
CA PHE A 7 21.30 -11.49 0.52
C PHE A 7 22.50 -10.95 -0.29
N ILE A 8 22.99 -9.77 0.06
CA ILE A 8 24.07 -9.10 -0.67
C ILE A 8 25.38 -9.88 -0.53
N GLY A 9 26.10 -10.08 -1.65
CA GLY A 9 27.37 -10.80 -1.68
C GLY A 9 27.25 -12.33 -1.65
N LYS A 10 26.03 -12.88 -1.64
CA LYS A 10 25.76 -14.32 -1.79
C LYS A 10 25.42 -14.64 -3.25
N SER A 11 25.37 -15.93 -3.61
CA SER A 11 24.86 -16.36 -4.92
C SER A 11 23.41 -15.92 -5.10
N ALA A 12 23.17 -15.11 -6.11
CA ALA A 12 21.84 -14.65 -6.48
C ALA A 12 20.93 -15.81 -6.89
N VAL A 13 21.49 -16.82 -7.57
CA VAL A 13 20.74 -18.04 -7.94
C VAL A 13 20.25 -18.78 -6.70
N GLU A 14 21.07 -18.93 -5.66
CA GLU A 14 20.65 -19.60 -4.43
C GLU A 14 19.65 -18.75 -3.64
N ASN A 15 19.82 -17.42 -3.58
CA ASN A 15 18.87 -16.51 -2.97
C ASN A 15 17.47 -16.64 -3.63
N VAL A 16 17.41 -16.65 -4.96
CA VAL A 16 16.15 -16.77 -5.72
C VAL A 16 15.53 -18.17 -5.54
N LYS A 17 16.32 -19.23 -5.59
CA LYS A 17 15.81 -20.60 -5.35
C LYS A 17 15.20 -20.73 -3.96
N GLU A 18 15.85 -20.19 -2.93
CA GLU A 18 15.34 -20.22 -1.57
C GLU A 18 14.04 -19.42 -1.44
N ALA A 19 13.97 -18.22 -2.00
CA ALA A 19 12.76 -17.41 -2.01
C ALA A 19 11.60 -18.11 -2.76
N LEU A 20 11.87 -18.76 -3.90
CA LEU A 20 10.87 -19.55 -4.63
C LEU A 20 10.42 -20.78 -3.86
N ARG A 21 11.33 -21.45 -3.12
CA ARG A 21 10.98 -22.57 -2.24
C ARG A 21 10.01 -22.11 -1.16
N ARG A 22 10.35 -21.04 -0.44
CA ARG A 22 9.48 -20.45 0.61
C ARG A 22 8.15 -19.98 0.04
N ALA A 23 8.13 -19.38 -1.16
CA ALA A 23 6.91 -18.96 -1.83
C ALA A 23 5.93 -20.13 -2.05
N ARG A 24 6.45 -21.33 -2.37
CA ARG A 24 5.62 -22.54 -2.51
C ARG A 24 5.14 -23.10 -1.18
N GLU A 25 5.93 -22.97 -0.12
CA GLU A 25 5.55 -23.43 1.24
C GLU A 25 4.40 -22.64 1.84
N ILE A 26 4.19 -21.39 1.39
CA ILE A 26 3.10 -20.54 1.83
C ILE A 26 1.92 -20.47 0.85
N GLU A 27 1.79 -21.43 -0.08
CA GLU A 27 0.73 -21.46 -1.09
C GLU A 27 -0.68 -21.38 -0.46
N GLU A 28 -0.87 -21.99 0.71
CA GLU A 28 -2.13 -21.98 1.46
C GLU A 28 -2.56 -20.60 1.96
N TYR A 29 -1.63 -19.62 2.09
CA TYR A 29 -1.96 -18.24 2.44
C TYR A 29 -2.55 -17.45 1.27
N ASN A 30 -2.48 -17.98 0.04
CA ASN A 30 -2.92 -17.29 -1.18
C ASN A 30 -2.34 -15.87 -1.32
N ALA A 31 -1.09 -15.70 -0.90
CA ALA A 31 -0.40 -14.42 -0.91
C ALA A 31 0.18 -14.05 -2.29
N LEU A 32 0.43 -15.06 -3.14
CA LEU A 32 1.00 -14.89 -4.49
C LEU A 32 0.02 -15.42 -5.54
N LEU A 33 -0.17 -14.65 -6.61
CA LEU A 33 -0.99 -15.05 -7.76
C LEU A 33 -0.16 -15.76 -8.85
N SER A 34 1.12 -15.42 -8.95
CA SER A 34 2.03 -16.03 -9.92
C SER A 34 3.48 -15.83 -9.50
N LEU A 35 4.33 -16.75 -9.95
CA LEU A 35 5.78 -16.69 -9.83
C LEU A 35 6.39 -16.33 -11.18
N THR A 36 7.51 -15.61 -11.17
CA THR A 36 8.29 -15.23 -12.36
C THR A 36 9.57 -16.06 -12.47
N GLU A 37 9.50 -17.35 -12.12
CA GLU A 37 10.64 -18.25 -11.85
C GLU A 37 11.69 -18.27 -12.95
N GLU A 38 11.28 -18.51 -14.21
CA GLU A 38 12.21 -18.60 -15.35
C GLU A 38 13.03 -17.28 -15.48
N ARG A 39 12.32 -16.15 -15.51
CA ARG A 39 12.95 -14.83 -15.61
C ARG A 39 13.80 -14.51 -14.39
N ALA A 40 13.34 -14.88 -13.20
CA ALA A 40 14.08 -14.62 -11.95
C ALA A 40 15.42 -15.39 -11.92
N LEU A 41 15.41 -16.66 -12.31
CA LEU A 41 16.63 -17.47 -12.38
C LEU A 41 17.61 -16.99 -13.48
N GLU A 42 17.08 -16.57 -14.64
CA GLU A 42 17.91 -15.97 -15.70
C GLU A 42 18.61 -14.70 -15.19
N ARG A 43 17.88 -13.79 -14.54
CA ARG A 43 18.46 -12.57 -13.97
C ARG A 43 19.45 -12.86 -12.84
N ALA A 44 19.16 -13.84 -11.99
CA ALA A 44 20.05 -14.27 -10.92
C ALA A 44 21.41 -14.77 -11.48
N ALA A 45 21.37 -15.57 -12.55
CA ALA A 45 22.59 -16.01 -13.22
C ALA A 45 23.41 -14.84 -13.78
N LYS A 46 22.77 -13.80 -14.32
CA LYS A 46 23.44 -12.57 -14.79
C LYS A 46 24.07 -11.77 -13.65
N VAL A 47 23.46 -11.76 -12.46
CA VAL A 47 24.07 -11.17 -11.25
C VAL A 47 25.30 -11.99 -10.83
N ASP A 48 25.20 -13.32 -10.76
CA ASP A 48 26.31 -14.19 -10.34
C ASP A 48 27.51 -14.13 -11.32
N THR A 49 27.24 -13.84 -12.61
CA THR A 49 28.33 -13.64 -13.61
C THR A 49 28.88 -12.20 -13.64
N GLY A 50 28.27 -11.27 -12.89
CA GLY A 50 28.67 -9.86 -12.87
C GLY A 50 28.13 -9.02 -14.04
N GLU A 51 27.27 -9.57 -14.90
CA GLU A 51 26.58 -8.82 -15.98
C GLU A 51 25.60 -7.80 -15.42
N ILE A 52 24.95 -8.12 -14.29
CA ILE A 52 24.07 -7.21 -13.54
C ILE A 52 24.70 -6.96 -12.17
N SER A 53 24.77 -5.70 -11.77
CA SER A 53 25.32 -5.26 -10.48
C SER A 53 24.47 -4.12 -9.91
N GLY A 54 24.71 -3.72 -8.68
CA GLY A 54 24.02 -2.61 -8.00
C GLY A 54 23.87 -2.87 -6.51
N ARG A 55 23.21 -1.94 -5.83
CA ARG A 55 23.02 -1.93 -4.37
C ARG A 55 22.13 -3.08 -3.85
N LEU A 56 21.29 -3.64 -4.73
CA LEU A 56 20.37 -4.74 -4.44
C LEU A 56 20.72 -6.01 -5.24
N ALA A 57 21.97 -6.15 -5.68
CA ALA A 57 22.39 -7.29 -6.50
C ALA A 57 22.09 -8.64 -5.82
N GLY A 58 21.21 -9.44 -6.44
CA GLY A 58 20.80 -10.76 -5.96
C GLY A 58 19.72 -10.76 -4.87
N VAL A 59 19.14 -9.61 -4.51
CA VAL A 59 18.05 -9.52 -3.53
C VAL A 59 16.71 -9.84 -4.19
N PRO A 60 15.98 -10.89 -3.75
CA PRO A 60 14.66 -11.22 -4.26
C PRO A 60 13.60 -10.25 -3.71
N PHE A 61 12.62 -9.90 -4.53
CA PHE A 61 11.46 -9.11 -4.10
C PHE A 61 10.18 -9.52 -4.82
N VAL A 62 9.04 -9.07 -4.30
CA VAL A 62 7.70 -9.33 -4.85
C VAL A 62 7.02 -8.00 -5.16
N VAL A 63 6.21 -7.97 -6.21
CA VAL A 63 5.39 -6.81 -6.54
C VAL A 63 3.91 -7.12 -6.40
N LYS A 64 3.13 -6.18 -5.88
CA LYS A 64 1.66 -6.25 -5.92
C LYS A 64 1.20 -6.41 -7.36
N ASP A 65 0.21 -7.25 -7.61
CA ASP A 65 -0.19 -7.61 -8.99
C ASP A 65 -0.94 -6.52 -9.77
N ASN A 66 -0.91 -5.29 -9.29
CA ASN A 66 -1.29 -4.11 -10.08
C ASN A 66 -0.07 -3.38 -10.70
N PHE A 67 1.16 -3.83 -10.44
CA PHE A 67 2.36 -3.38 -11.17
C PHE A 67 2.51 -4.17 -12.45
N LEU A 68 2.72 -3.48 -13.56
CA LEU A 68 3.19 -4.09 -14.80
C LEU A 68 4.61 -4.60 -14.59
N ALA A 69 4.82 -5.89 -14.70
CA ALA A 69 6.12 -6.53 -14.58
C ALA A 69 6.20 -7.70 -15.55
N PHE A 70 7.39 -7.96 -16.08
CA PHE A 70 7.62 -9.09 -16.99
C PHE A 70 7.71 -10.42 -16.25
N GLY A 71 7.43 -11.52 -16.98
CA GLY A 71 7.59 -12.89 -16.50
C GLY A 71 6.30 -13.54 -16.01
N ALA A 72 5.21 -12.77 -15.82
CA ALA A 72 3.90 -13.28 -15.46
C ALA A 72 2.79 -12.28 -15.86
N PRO A 73 1.52 -12.70 -15.96
CA PRO A 73 0.40 -11.77 -16.19
C PRO A 73 0.27 -10.72 -15.09
N THR A 74 -0.25 -9.56 -15.42
CA THR A 74 -0.69 -8.52 -14.48
C THR A 74 -2.19 -8.50 -14.44
N THR A 75 -2.78 -9.11 -13.42
CA THR A 75 -4.24 -9.35 -13.37
C THR A 75 -4.98 -8.27 -12.58
N ALA A 76 -4.29 -7.48 -11.76
CA ALA A 76 -4.89 -6.62 -10.75
C ALA A 76 -5.94 -7.36 -9.89
N ALA A 77 -5.71 -8.65 -9.63
CA ALA A 77 -6.60 -9.59 -8.94
C ALA A 77 -8.03 -9.62 -9.48
N SER A 78 -8.22 -9.42 -10.79
CA SER A 78 -9.51 -9.36 -11.46
C SER A 78 -9.52 -10.22 -12.73
N LYS A 79 -10.66 -10.88 -12.99
CA LYS A 79 -10.87 -11.58 -14.26
C LYS A 79 -10.79 -10.67 -15.46
N MET A 80 -11.00 -9.36 -15.28
CA MET A 80 -10.88 -8.37 -16.35
C MET A 80 -9.49 -8.39 -17.01
N LEU A 81 -8.42 -8.64 -16.24
CA LEU A 81 -7.04 -8.68 -16.70
C LEU A 81 -6.36 -10.06 -16.52
N GLU A 82 -7.10 -11.11 -16.26
CA GLU A 82 -6.58 -12.44 -15.92
C GLU A 82 -5.44 -12.94 -16.83
N ASN A 83 -5.53 -12.65 -18.12
CA ASN A 83 -4.56 -13.10 -19.13
C ASN A 83 -3.74 -11.93 -19.72
N PHE A 84 -3.67 -10.80 -19.03
CA PHE A 84 -2.99 -9.62 -19.56
C PHE A 84 -1.49 -9.68 -19.27
N ASN A 85 -0.70 -9.92 -20.31
CA ASN A 85 0.75 -9.83 -20.26
C ASN A 85 1.19 -8.38 -20.50
N ALA A 86 1.97 -7.84 -19.57
CA ALA A 86 2.43 -6.47 -19.61
C ALA A 86 3.39 -6.24 -20.78
N PRO A 87 3.14 -5.23 -21.64
CA PRO A 87 4.05 -4.89 -22.75
C PRO A 87 5.25 -4.03 -22.32
N LEU A 88 5.26 -3.59 -21.04
CA LEU A 88 6.29 -2.76 -20.42
C LEU A 88 6.32 -3.02 -18.92
N GLN A 89 7.36 -2.55 -18.23
CA GLN A 89 7.44 -2.61 -16.78
C GLN A 89 7.12 -1.25 -16.14
N ALA A 90 6.68 -1.30 -14.88
CA ALA A 90 6.54 -0.12 -14.05
C ALA A 90 7.94 0.48 -13.74
N THR A 91 8.03 1.82 -13.78
CA THR A 91 9.31 2.52 -13.49
C THR A 91 9.90 2.13 -12.14
N ALA A 92 9.08 1.92 -11.11
CA ALA A 92 9.55 1.46 -9.80
C ALA A 92 10.26 0.09 -9.88
N VAL A 93 9.71 -0.84 -10.69
CA VAL A 93 10.32 -2.16 -10.92
C VAL A 93 11.60 -2.02 -11.74
N GLU A 94 11.60 -1.20 -12.80
CA GLU A 94 12.79 -0.94 -13.63
C GLU A 94 13.96 -0.40 -12.80
N LYS A 95 13.70 0.57 -11.89
CA LYS A 95 14.73 1.16 -11.01
C LYS A 95 15.32 0.13 -10.05
N LEU A 96 14.51 -0.69 -9.40
CA LEU A 96 14.99 -1.74 -8.48
C LEU A 96 15.79 -2.82 -9.23
N GLU A 97 15.30 -3.24 -10.40
CA GLU A 97 16.01 -4.22 -11.23
C GLU A 97 17.31 -3.66 -11.83
N ALA A 98 17.42 -2.34 -12.07
CA ALA A 98 18.66 -1.70 -12.48
C ALA A 98 19.73 -1.75 -11.36
N GLU A 99 19.30 -1.76 -10.09
CA GLU A 99 20.16 -1.97 -8.92
C GLU A 99 20.37 -3.47 -8.59
N GLY A 100 20.00 -4.36 -9.50
CA GLY A 100 20.25 -5.79 -9.38
C GLY A 100 19.24 -6.58 -8.54
N ALA A 101 18.15 -5.98 -8.07
CA ALA A 101 17.06 -6.71 -7.43
C ALA A 101 16.34 -7.64 -8.42
N ILE A 102 15.74 -8.71 -7.91
CA ILE A 102 15.14 -9.77 -8.72
C ILE A 102 13.69 -9.98 -8.32
N CYS A 103 12.77 -9.59 -9.21
CA CYS A 103 11.34 -9.86 -9.00
C CYS A 103 11.08 -11.36 -9.16
N ILE A 104 10.51 -11.99 -8.10
CA ILE A 104 10.22 -13.44 -8.09
C ILE A 104 8.73 -13.77 -8.24
N GLY A 105 7.84 -12.78 -8.12
CA GLY A 105 6.40 -13.06 -8.20
C GLY A 105 5.50 -11.85 -8.04
N LYS A 106 4.20 -12.10 -8.19
CA LYS A 106 3.10 -11.15 -8.19
C LYS A 106 2.17 -11.44 -7.01
N ALA A 107 2.07 -10.48 -6.07
CA ALA A 107 1.29 -10.63 -4.85
C ALA A 107 -0.21 -10.38 -5.08
N ASN A 108 -1.04 -11.16 -4.40
CA ASN A 108 -2.49 -10.99 -4.36
C ASN A 108 -2.88 -9.65 -3.71
N LEU A 109 -4.06 -9.15 -4.09
CA LEU A 109 -4.59 -7.85 -3.67
C LEU A 109 -6.11 -7.84 -3.74
N ASP A 110 -6.76 -6.84 -3.16
CA ASP A 110 -8.15 -6.54 -3.52
C ASP A 110 -8.21 -6.07 -4.98
N ALA A 111 -9.15 -6.61 -5.76
CA ALA A 111 -9.25 -6.37 -7.20
C ALA A 111 -9.20 -4.88 -7.56
N PHE A 112 -8.28 -4.49 -8.45
CA PHE A 112 -7.99 -3.10 -8.81
C PHE A 112 -7.66 -2.19 -7.62
N ALA A 113 -7.11 -2.75 -6.54
CA ALA A 113 -6.81 -2.09 -5.27
C ALA A 113 -8.06 -1.57 -4.51
N HIS A 114 -9.25 -2.12 -4.77
CA HIS A 114 -10.52 -1.73 -4.14
C HIS A 114 -10.90 -2.66 -3.00
N GLY A 115 -10.49 -2.34 -1.81
CA GLY A 115 -10.77 -3.09 -0.58
C GLY A 115 -9.78 -2.73 0.51
N GLY A 116 -10.02 -3.25 1.71
CA GLY A 116 -9.19 -3.06 2.89
C GLY A 116 -8.86 -4.38 3.60
N SER A 117 -9.05 -5.54 2.93
CA SER A 117 -8.87 -6.85 3.58
C SER A 117 -8.21 -7.91 2.70
N THR A 118 -8.06 -7.68 1.40
CA THR A 118 -7.66 -8.63 0.36
C THR A 118 -8.65 -9.81 0.25
N GLU A 119 -9.91 -9.61 0.61
CA GLU A 119 -11.02 -10.54 0.36
C GLU A 119 -11.68 -10.31 -1.01
N ASN A 120 -11.55 -9.10 -1.56
CA ASN A 120 -12.13 -8.73 -2.85
C ASN A 120 -11.24 -9.12 -4.04
N SER A 121 -10.62 -10.29 -3.99
CA SER A 121 -9.82 -10.86 -5.09
C SER A 121 -10.64 -11.87 -5.89
N ALA A 122 -10.52 -11.85 -7.21
CA ALA A 122 -11.11 -12.88 -8.08
C ALA A 122 -10.47 -14.27 -7.91
N PHE A 123 -9.33 -14.34 -7.22
CA PHE A 123 -8.54 -15.54 -6.98
C PHE A 123 -8.61 -16.03 -5.51
N GLY A 124 -9.53 -15.48 -4.73
CA GLY A 124 -9.73 -15.81 -3.32
C GLY A 124 -8.97 -14.88 -2.35
N PRO A 125 -9.33 -14.91 -1.06
CA PRO A 125 -8.74 -14.08 -0.02
C PRO A 125 -7.30 -14.46 0.27
N THR A 126 -6.50 -13.48 0.71
CA THR A 126 -5.20 -13.73 1.32
C THR A 126 -5.37 -13.84 2.83
N LYS A 127 -4.80 -14.88 3.43
CA LYS A 127 -4.80 -15.12 4.88
C LYS A 127 -3.70 -14.28 5.56
N ASN A 128 -3.94 -13.93 6.83
CA ASN A 128 -2.98 -13.19 7.65
C ASN A 128 -1.77 -14.06 8.04
N ALA A 129 -0.59 -13.47 8.11
CA ALA A 129 0.64 -14.18 8.44
C ALA A 129 0.69 -14.69 9.90
N ALA A 130 0.01 -14.03 10.85
CA ALA A 130 -0.01 -14.43 12.25
C ALA A 130 -1.16 -15.40 12.58
N ASP A 131 -2.30 -15.33 11.86
CA ASP A 131 -3.47 -16.19 12.05
C ASP A 131 -4.21 -16.37 10.73
N GLU A 132 -4.18 -17.59 10.18
CA GLU A 132 -4.80 -17.94 8.89
C GLU A 132 -6.32 -17.75 8.85
N THR A 133 -6.99 -17.62 9.97
CA THR A 133 -8.44 -17.36 10.05
C THR A 133 -8.78 -15.88 9.89
N ARG A 134 -7.77 -15.01 9.87
CA ARG A 134 -7.89 -13.56 9.84
C ARG A 134 -7.50 -12.98 8.48
N VAL A 135 -8.00 -11.77 8.21
CA VAL A 135 -7.67 -11.03 6.98
C VAL A 135 -6.23 -10.54 7.00
N ALA A 136 -5.58 -10.55 5.84
CA ALA A 136 -4.24 -9.98 5.68
C ALA A 136 -4.21 -8.44 5.74
N GLY A 137 -5.39 -7.79 5.77
CA GLY A 137 -5.51 -6.39 5.45
C GLY A 137 -5.40 -6.14 3.95
N GLY A 138 -5.62 -4.92 3.52
CA GLY A 138 -5.67 -4.59 2.10
C GLY A 138 -5.51 -3.10 1.78
N SER A 139 -5.38 -2.86 0.50
CA SER A 139 -5.47 -3.80 -0.64
C SER A 139 -4.16 -4.53 -0.98
N SER A 140 -3.01 -4.29 -0.31
CA SER A 140 -1.72 -4.94 -0.60
C SER A 140 -1.44 -6.10 0.37
N GLY A 141 -2.46 -6.93 0.71
CA GLY A 141 -2.32 -7.99 1.71
C GLY A 141 -1.28 -9.04 1.34
N GLY A 142 -1.25 -9.51 0.09
CA GLY A 142 -0.25 -10.49 -0.35
C GLY A 142 1.18 -9.97 -0.20
N SER A 143 1.45 -8.69 -0.50
CA SER A 143 2.77 -8.08 -0.31
C SER A 143 3.21 -8.04 1.15
N ALA A 144 2.29 -7.70 2.07
CA ALA A 144 2.58 -7.70 3.51
C ALA A 144 2.87 -9.13 4.02
N VAL A 145 2.06 -10.10 3.60
CA VAL A 145 2.19 -11.51 4.04
C VAL A 145 3.49 -12.14 3.58
N VAL A 146 3.90 -11.97 2.32
CA VAL A 146 5.18 -12.53 1.84
C VAL A 146 6.39 -11.92 2.52
N THR A 147 6.29 -10.66 2.98
CA THR A 147 7.34 -10.02 3.78
C THR A 147 7.33 -10.55 5.20
N ALA A 148 6.16 -10.66 5.84
CA ALA A 148 6.03 -11.16 7.22
C ALA A 148 6.42 -12.62 7.37
N LEU A 149 6.12 -13.48 6.37
CA LEU A 149 6.50 -14.89 6.33
C LEU A 149 7.92 -15.13 5.79
N ASP A 150 8.72 -14.08 5.65
CA ASP A 150 10.13 -14.16 5.28
C ASP A 150 10.39 -14.84 3.92
N VAL A 151 9.46 -14.70 2.98
CA VAL A 151 9.66 -15.16 1.58
C VAL A 151 10.66 -14.26 0.87
N VAL A 152 10.52 -12.95 1.09
CA VAL A 152 11.38 -11.89 0.55
C VAL A 152 11.62 -10.81 1.61
N PRO A 153 12.78 -10.13 1.60
CA PRO A 153 13.07 -9.06 2.56
C PRO A 153 12.22 -7.79 2.36
N PHE A 154 11.71 -7.57 1.15
CA PHE A 154 10.81 -6.46 0.85
C PHE A 154 9.83 -6.79 -0.29
N ALA A 155 8.70 -6.11 -0.31
CA ALA A 155 7.71 -6.20 -1.38
C ALA A 155 7.13 -4.83 -1.71
N LEU A 156 6.72 -4.61 -2.98
CA LEU A 156 6.07 -3.37 -3.39
C LEU A 156 4.56 -3.42 -3.18
N GLY A 157 4.01 -2.26 -2.82
CA GLY A 157 2.57 -2.06 -2.69
C GLY A 157 2.12 -0.70 -3.23
N THR A 158 0.81 -0.48 -3.21
CA THR A 158 0.19 0.82 -3.50
C THR A 158 -0.71 1.23 -2.35
N ASP A 159 -0.72 2.51 -2.00
CA ASP A 159 -1.55 3.09 -0.94
C ASP A 159 -2.36 4.25 -1.51
N THR A 160 -3.67 4.11 -1.50
CA THR A 160 -4.62 5.13 -1.93
C THR A 160 -5.41 5.68 -0.75
N GLY A 161 -5.67 4.84 0.26
CA GLY A 161 -6.40 5.19 1.47
C GLY A 161 -5.89 4.48 2.73
N GLY A 162 -4.78 3.71 2.62
CA GLY A 162 -4.25 2.89 3.72
C GLY A 162 -3.67 1.55 3.25
N SER A 163 -3.71 1.30 1.93
CA SER A 163 -3.48 -0.03 1.35
C SER A 163 -2.04 -0.56 1.43
N ILE A 164 -1.10 0.16 2.04
CA ILE A 164 0.20 -0.34 2.51
C ILE A 164 0.18 -0.38 4.04
N ARG A 165 -0.21 0.72 4.69
CA ARG A 165 -0.10 0.91 6.13
C ARG A 165 -0.95 -0.09 6.92
N GLN A 166 -2.21 -0.31 6.51
CA GLN A 166 -3.09 -1.24 7.20
C GLN A 166 -2.60 -2.69 7.10
N PRO A 167 -2.30 -3.28 5.91
CA PRO A 167 -1.75 -4.63 5.86
C PRO A 167 -0.37 -4.75 6.53
N ALA A 168 0.46 -3.68 6.54
CA ALA A 168 1.70 -3.67 7.32
C ALA A 168 1.43 -3.84 8.83
N SER A 169 0.47 -3.08 9.37
CA SER A 169 0.02 -3.19 10.76
C SER A 169 -0.50 -4.59 11.09
N PHE A 170 -1.35 -5.15 10.24
CA PHE A 170 -1.99 -6.45 10.47
C PHE A 170 -1.04 -7.65 10.36
N ASN A 171 0.12 -7.48 9.72
CA ASN A 171 1.12 -8.54 9.57
C ASN A 171 2.45 -8.24 10.29
N GLY A 172 2.54 -7.15 11.05
CA GLY A 172 3.70 -6.85 11.89
C GLY A 172 4.99 -6.50 11.12
N VAL A 173 4.86 -5.81 9.98
CA VAL A 173 5.99 -5.33 9.17
C VAL A 173 5.98 -3.81 9.04
N VAL A 174 7.09 -3.22 8.63
CA VAL A 174 7.15 -1.80 8.29
C VAL A 174 6.55 -1.58 6.91
N GLY A 175 5.69 -0.55 6.79
CA GLY A 175 5.09 -0.17 5.51
C GLY A 175 5.08 1.35 5.34
N ILE A 176 5.55 1.84 4.21
CA ILE A 176 5.56 3.27 3.92
C ILE A 176 4.60 3.64 2.78
N LYS A 177 3.73 4.61 3.07
CA LYS A 177 3.10 5.46 2.06
C LYS A 177 3.91 6.74 1.96
N PRO A 178 4.67 6.94 0.89
CA PRO A 178 5.50 8.15 0.79
C PRO A 178 4.65 9.39 0.49
N THR A 179 5.32 10.54 0.47
CA THR A 179 4.79 11.78 -0.09
C THR A 179 4.23 11.53 -1.49
N TYR A 180 3.02 12.08 -1.77
CA TYR A 180 2.44 11.98 -3.11
C TYR A 180 3.40 12.53 -4.17
N GLY A 181 3.66 11.73 -5.19
CA GLY A 181 4.62 12.04 -6.24
C GLY A 181 6.08 11.68 -5.92
N ALA A 182 6.39 11.09 -4.76
CA ALA A 182 7.74 10.64 -4.46
C ALA A 182 8.23 9.57 -5.44
N VAL A 183 7.36 8.64 -5.85
CA VAL A 183 7.63 7.54 -6.76
C VAL A 183 6.72 7.63 -7.99
N SER A 184 7.27 7.33 -9.16
CA SER A 184 6.52 7.28 -10.41
C SER A 184 5.45 6.19 -10.39
N ARG A 185 4.24 6.54 -10.83
CA ARG A 185 3.10 5.60 -10.99
C ARG A 185 3.02 5.01 -12.40
N TYR A 186 3.97 5.36 -13.28
CA TYR A 186 3.99 4.80 -14.63
C TYR A 186 4.15 3.28 -14.59
N GLY A 187 3.26 2.60 -15.31
CA GLY A 187 3.21 1.13 -15.32
C GLY A 187 2.49 0.52 -14.10
N VAL A 188 1.73 1.30 -13.35
CA VAL A 188 0.84 0.79 -12.30
C VAL A 188 -0.61 0.99 -12.70
N VAL A 189 -1.46 -0.02 -12.49
CA VAL A 189 -2.90 0.05 -12.74
C VAL A 189 -3.52 1.10 -11.83
N ALA A 190 -4.02 2.18 -12.42
CA ALA A 190 -4.54 3.33 -11.69
C ALA A 190 -5.85 3.03 -10.97
N MET A 191 -5.96 3.45 -9.73
CA MET A 191 -7.19 3.50 -8.94
C MET A 191 -7.74 4.94 -8.87
N ALA A 192 -7.09 5.81 -8.09
CA ALA A 192 -7.48 7.21 -7.93
C ALA A 192 -6.26 8.11 -8.09
N SER A 193 -6.19 8.83 -9.19
CA SER A 193 -4.99 9.55 -9.64
C SER A 193 -4.50 10.62 -8.66
N SER A 194 -5.39 11.20 -7.83
CA SER A 194 -5.03 12.24 -6.86
C SER A 194 -4.55 11.72 -5.50
N THR A 195 -4.59 10.39 -5.28
CA THR A 195 -4.21 9.77 -4.00
C THR A 195 -3.33 8.53 -4.14
N ASP A 196 -3.26 7.90 -5.32
CA ASP A 196 -2.42 6.73 -5.54
C ASP A 196 -0.95 7.04 -5.27
N THR A 197 -0.34 6.30 -4.34
CA THR A 197 1.09 6.32 -4.06
C THR A 197 1.68 4.92 -4.12
N ILE A 198 2.94 4.84 -4.54
CA ILE A 198 3.71 3.61 -4.57
C ILE A 198 4.67 3.63 -3.39
N GLY A 199 4.70 2.55 -2.63
CA GLY A 199 5.62 2.36 -1.54
C GLY A 199 5.99 0.90 -1.38
N CYS A 200 6.54 0.53 -0.24
CA CYS A 200 6.99 -0.82 0.01
C CYS A 200 6.69 -1.28 1.44
N PHE A 201 6.82 -2.57 1.61
CA PHE A 201 6.91 -3.29 2.87
C PHE A 201 8.33 -3.80 3.03
N ALA A 202 8.88 -3.74 4.24
CA ALA A 202 10.11 -4.41 4.60
C ALA A 202 10.06 -4.86 6.06
N THR A 203 11.03 -5.65 6.47
CA THR A 203 11.10 -6.18 7.83
C THR A 203 11.59 -5.14 8.84
N ASN A 204 12.15 -4.02 8.38
CA ASN A 204 12.68 -2.93 9.19
C ASN A 204 12.70 -1.59 8.40
N ALA A 205 12.88 -0.50 9.13
CA ALA A 205 12.86 0.84 8.55
C ALA A 205 14.11 1.16 7.70
N GLU A 206 15.27 0.58 7.99
CA GLU A 206 16.53 0.82 7.24
C GLU A 206 16.43 0.23 5.82
N ASP A 207 15.90 -0.98 5.69
CA ASP A 207 15.64 -1.62 4.39
C ASP A 207 14.55 -0.88 3.61
N THR A 208 13.53 -0.38 4.32
CA THR A 208 12.47 0.45 3.73
C THR A 208 13.06 1.74 3.13
N ASP A 209 13.96 2.43 3.85
CA ASP A 209 14.62 3.66 3.36
C ASP A 209 15.48 3.37 2.12
N LEU A 210 16.25 2.27 2.11
CA LEU A 210 17.06 1.86 0.97
C LEU A 210 16.21 1.62 -0.30
N VAL A 211 15.12 0.88 -0.17
CA VAL A 211 14.20 0.58 -1.29
C VAL A 211 13.55 1.87 -1.81
N MET A 212 13.09 2.73 -0.91
CA MET A 212 12.45 3.99 -1.26
C MET A 212 13.41 4.97 -1.92
N GLU A 213 14.66 5.08 -1.43
CA GLU A 213 15.70 5.92 -2.03
C GLU A 213 15.94 5.56 -3.50
N ILE A 214 15.95 4.27 -3.83
CA ILE A 214 16.13 3.79 -5.20
C ILE A 214 14.93 4.13 -6.07
N MET A 215 13.71 3.96 -5.54
CA MET A 215 12.50 4.18 -6.34
C MET A 215 12.15 5.66 -6.53
N ALA A 216 12.47 6.51 -5.55
CA ALA A 216 12.10 7.92 -5.53
C ALA A 216 12.72 8.74 -6.67
N GLY A 217 12.14 9.90 -6.93
CA GLY A 217 12.67 10.90 -7.86
C GLY A 217 11.89 11.01 -9.17
N ARG A 218 12.37 11.95 -9.99
CA ARG A 218 11.69 12.36 -11.23
C ARG A 218 11.59 11.25 -12.26
N ASP A 219 10.44 11.20 -12.91
CA ASP A 219 10.18 10.39 -14.10
C ASP A 219 9.34 11.21 -15.09
N ASP A 220 9.85 11.42 -16.29
CA ASP A 220 9.14 12.20 -17.32
C ASP A 220 7.90 11.48 -17.87
N LYS A 221 7.70 10.20 -17.53
CA LYS A 221 6.50 9.43 -17.83
C LYS A 221 5.36 9.69 -16.81
N ASP A 222 5.65 10.27 -15.64
CA ASP A 222 4.67 10.71 -14.64
C ASP A 222 5.00 12.13 -14.15
N MET A 223 4.30 13.10 -14.69
CA MET A 223 4.52 14.53 -14.41
C MET A 223 4.22 14.95 -12.96
N THR A 224 3.65 14.07 -12.14
CA THR A 224 3.45 14.33 -10.70
C THR A 224 4.69 14.06 -9.87
N THR A 225 5.72 13.43 -10.46
CA THR A 225 6.92 13.04 -9.72
C THR A 225 7.75 14.24 -9.27
N LEU A 226 8.25 14.12 -8.05
CA LEU A 226 9.06 15.15 -7.41
C LEU A 226 10.54 14.98 -7.78
N PRO A 227 11.26 16.06 -8.09
CA PRO A 227 12.70 16.00 -8.26
C PRO A 227 13.39 15.72 -6.92
N ASP A 228 14.58 15.18 -6.98
CA ASP A 228 15.53 14.77 -5.93
C ASP A 228 15.34 15.37 -4.54
N PHE A 229 14.29 14.93 -3.83
CA PHE A 229 14.07 15.38 -2.45
C PHE A 229 14.50 14.34 -1.40
N TRP A 230 14.60 13.05 -1.77
CA TRP A 230 14.79 11.95 -0.80
C TRP A 230 16.01 12.15 0.10
N ASN A 231 17.11 12.65 -0.43
CA ASN A 231 18.35 12.92 0.31
C ASN A 231 18.50 14.38 0.79
N ASN A 232 17.53 15.26 0.51
CA ASN A 232 17.57 16.68 0.82
C ASN A 232 16.38 17.12 1.68
N GLN A 233 15.96 16.29 2.64
CA GLN A 233 14.84 16.60 3.53
C GLN A 233 15.31 17.43 4.73
N PRO A 234 14.50 18.40 5.21
CA PRO A 234 14.80 19.10 6.45
C PRO A 234 14.73 18.12 7.63
N GLU A 235 15.69 18.20 8.56
CA GLU A 235 15.68 17.37 9.77
C GLU A 235 14.51 17.75 10.70
N PHE A 236 14.04 16.76 11.49
CA PHE A 236 13.13 17.00 12.60
C PHE A 236 13.84 17.81 13.67
N ALA A 237 13.35 19.02 13.95
CA ALA A 237 14.01 20.00 14.80
C ALA A 237 13.19 20.43 16.03
N LYS A 238 11.86 20.17 16.02
CA LYS A 238 10.95 20.62 17.09
C LYS A 238 11.01 19.71 18.31
N LYS A 239 11.38 18.44 18.07
CA LYS A 239 11.37 17.38 19.10
C LYS A 239 10.01 17.19 19.75
N LYS A 240 8.92 17.44 18.98
CA LYS A 240 7.54 17.30 19.42
C LYS A 240 6.77 16.40 18.48
N ILE A 241 5.96 15.52 19.05
CA ILE A 241 5.05 14.63 18.31
C ILE A 241 3.64 14.78 18.86
N GLY A 242 2.68 15.03 17.97
CA GLY A 242 1.27 15.14 18.31
C GLY A 242 0.59 13.77 18.35
N LEU A 243 0.06 13.35 19.50
CA LEU A 243 -0.81 12.17 19.61
C LEU A 243 -2.24 12.58 19.25
N VAL A 244 -2.78 12.02 18.16
CA VAL A 244 -4.10 12.42 17.65
C VAL A 244 -5.21 11.89 18.54
N ARG A 245 -5.89 12.79 19.26
CA ARG A 245 -6.90 12.47 20.28
C ARG A 245 -8.11 11.72 19.71
N GLN A 246 -8.55 12.04 18.50
CA GLN A 246 -9.68 11.36 17.84
C GLN A 246 -9.46 9.87 17.60
N CYS A 247 -8.21 9.41 17.62
CA CYS A 247 -7.83 8.00 17.47
C CYS A 247 -7.64 7.27 18.80
N MET A 248 -7.87 7.95 19.94
CA MET A 248 -7.66 7.41 21.29
C MET A 248 -8.97 7.30 22.08
N THR A 249 -10.12 7.24 21.40
CA THR A 249 -11.46 7.14 21.99
C THR A 249 -11.84 5.69 22.31
N ASP A 250 -12.94 5.50 23.04
CA ASP A 250 -13.45 4.16 23.39
C ASP A 250 -13.97 3.34 22.21
N ASP A 251 -14.16 3.96 21.05
CA ASP A 251 -14.47 3.26 19.79
C ASP A 251 -13.25 2.51 19.20
N VAL A 252 -12.06 2.75 19.73
CA VAL A 252 -10.83 2.05 19.37
C VAL A 252 -10.55 0.97 20.40
N ASP A 253 -10.15 -0.19 19.95
CA ASP A 253 -9.80 -1.32 20.80
C ASP A 253 -8.80 -0.92 21.90
N ALA A 254 -9.02 -1.41 23.13
CA ALA A 254 -8.21 -1.02 24.28
C ALA A 254 -6.73 -1.42 24.13
N GLU A 255 -6.47 -2.58 23.52
CA GLU A 255 -5.09 -3.03 23.28
C GLU A 255 -4.40 -2.17 22.22
N VAL A 256 -5.13 -1.77 21.17
CA VAL A 256 -4.63 -0.85 20.14
C VAL A 256 -4.26 0.49 20.77
N ARG A 257 -5.11 1.05 21.63
CA ARG A 257 -4.81 2.28 22.38
C ARG A 257 -3.58 2.11 23.26
N GLN A 258 -3.50 1.01 24.02
CA GLN A 258 -2.37 0.75 24.92
C GLN A 258 -1.05 0.63 24.15
N LYS A 259 -1.02 -0.13 23.04
CA LYS A 259 0.20 -0.27 22.21
C LYS A 259 0.61 1.07 21.58
N THR A 260 -0.34 1.94 21.28
CA THR A 260 -0.04 3.29 20.80
C THR A 260 0.60 4.15 21.90
N LEU A 261 0.12 4.06 23.13
CA LEU A 261 0.74 4.73 24.29
C LEU A 261 2.12 4.16 24.61
N ASP A 262 2.29 2.83 24.55
CA ASP A 262 3.60 2.18 24.75
C ASP A 262 4.62 2.67 23.70
N TYR A 263 4.18 2.85 22.44
CA TYR A 263 5.02 3.42 21.38
C TYR A 263 5.35 4.90 21.66
N ALA A 264 4.40 5.67 22.18
CA ALA A 264 4.64 7.06 22.58
C ALA A 264 5.69 7.16 23.70
N GLU A 265 5.70 6.21 24.67
CA GLU A 265 6.74 6.15 25.71
C GLU A 265 8.13 5.86 25.13
N LYS A 266 8.25 5.00 24.10
CA LYS A 266 9.53 4.81 23.39
C LYS A 266 10.00 6.10 22.70
N LEU A 267 9.09 6.86 22.09
CA LEU A 267 9.43 8.17 21.50
C LEU A 267 9.91 9.18 22.56
N LYS A 268 9.33 9.16 23.77
CA LYS A 268 9.82 9.98 24.89
C LYS A 268 11.25 9.59 25.32
N GLN A 269 11.57 8.30 25.30
CA GLN A 269 12.94 7.83 25.59
C GLN A 269 13.97 8.34 24.57
N LEU A 270 13.54 8.60 23.31
CA LEU A 270 14.34 9.27 22.27
C LEU A 270 14.39 10.81 22.41
N GLY A 271 13.79 11.35 23.46
CA GLY A 271 13.81 12.78 23.77
C GLY A 271 12.75 13.61 23.04
N TYR A 272 11.68 12.97 22.55
CA TYR A 272 10.52 13.69 22.00
C TYR A 272 9.51 14.02 23.10
N GLU A 273 8.94 15.22 23.03
CA GLU A 273 7.77 15.62 23.80
C GLU A 273 6.51 15.11 23.08
N ILE A 274 5.61 14.45 23.81
CA ILE A 274 4.34 13.93 23.26
C ILE A 274 3.20 14.76 23.83
N GLU A 275 2.46 15.42 22.95
CA GLU A 275 1.29 16.25 23.28
C GLU A 275 0.04 15.71 22.58
N GLU A 276 -1.11 15.73 23.24
CA GLU A 276 -2.38 15.44 22.57
C GLU A 276 -2.77 16.59 21.62
N VAL A 277 -3.18 16.23 20.41
CA VAL A 277 -3.58 17.19 19.38
C VAL A 277 -4.94 16.83 18.78
N ASP A 278 -5.65 17.85 18.34
CA ASP A 278 -6.89 17.69 17.58
C ASP A 278 -6.62 17.69 16.07
N LEU A 279 -7.19 16.69 15.38
CA LEU A 279 -7.31 16.63 13.92
C LEU A 279 -8.81 16.58 13.59
N SER A 280 -9.50 17.70 13.75
CA SER A 280 -10.96 17.79 13.74
C SER A 280 -11.58 17.38 12.40
N MET A 281 -10.91 17.69 11.28
CA MET A 281 -11.37 17.31 9.94
C MET A 281 -11.30 15.81 9.65
N MET A 282 -10.60 15.04 10.48
CA MET A 282 -10.51 13.58 10.35
C MET A 282 -11.88 12.90 10.35
N GLN A 283 -12.83 13.37 11.15
CA GLN A 283 -14.21 12.83 11.21
C GLN A 283 -14.93 12.86 9.86
N HIS A 284 -14.52 13.74 8.94
CA HIS A 284 -15.10 13.89 7.60
C HIS A 284 -14.30 13.16 6.53
N SER A 285 -13.13 12.60 6.86
CA SER A 285 -12.19 12.06 5.88
C SER A 285 -12.75 10.87 5.10
N LEU A 286 -13.48 9.97 5.73
CA LEU A 286 -14.15 8.86 5.03
C LEU A 286 -15.17 9.36 4.01
N ALA A 287 -16.01 10.33 4.39
CA ALA A 287 -16.99 10.90 3.46
C ALA A 287 -16.29 11.57 2.26
N MET A 288 -15.23 12.35 2.50
CA MET A 288 -14.42 12.93 1.42
C MET A 288 -13.83 11.85 0.52
N TYR A 289 -13.24 10.81 1.10
CA TYR A 289 -12.60 9.72 0.37
C TYR A 289 -13.58 8.95 -0.50
N TYR A 290 -14.73 8.55 0.04
CA TYR A 290 -15.75 7.79 -0.68
C TYR A 290 -16.58 8.61 -1.69
N ILE A 291 -16.34 9.91 -1.76
CA ILE A 291 -16.82 10.79 -2.84
C ILE A 291 -15.72 10.97 -3.91
N ILE A 292 -14.53 11.38 -3.51
CA ILE A 292 -13.44 11.73 -4.43
C ILE A 292 -12.90 10.50 -5.16
N VAL A 293 -12.57 9.44 -4.40
CA VAL A 293 -11.94 8.24 -4.97
C VAL A 293 -12.85 7.51 -5.95
N PRO A 294 -14.14 7.21 -5.66
CA PRO A 294 -15.04 6.63 -6.65
C PRO A 294 -15.24 7.51 -7.90
N ALA A 295 -15.25 8.83 -7.76
CA ALA A 295 -15.34 9.74 -8.89
C ALA A 295 -14.17 9.54 -9.88
N GLU A 296 -12.94 9.57 -9.38
CA GLU A 296 -11.74 9.34 -10.21
C GLU A 296 -11.66 7.90 -10.74
N LEU A 297 -12.00 6.93 -9.91
CA LEU A 297 -12.02 5.52 -10.23
C LEU A 297 -12.99 5.19 -11.37
N SER A 298 -14.20 5.76 -11.37
CA SER A 298 -15.18 5.53 -12.43
C SER A 298 -14.62 5.93 -13.79
N SER A 299 -13.83 7.01 -13.84
CA SER A 299 -13.11 7.46 -15.04
C SER A 299 -11.93 6.54 -15.39
N ASN A 300 -11.09 6.18 -14.39
CA ASN A 300 -9.92 5.33 -14.62
C ASN A 300 -10.30 3.92 -15.09
N LEU A 301 -11.35 3.32 -14.54
CA LEU A 301 -11.81 1.98 -14.95
C LEU A 301 -12.68 1.98 -16.23
N ALA A 302 -13.02 3.13 -16.78
CA ALA A 302 -13.75 3.20 -18.06
C ALA A 302 -12.97 2.60 -19.23
N ARG A 303 -11.64 2.57 -19.15
CA ARG A 303 -10.75 1.99 -20.19
C ARG A 303 -10.83 0.47 -20.32
N TYR A 304 -11.31 -0.23 -19.30
CA TYR A 304 -11.44 -1.69 -19.29
C TYR A 304 -12.79 -2.09 -19.83
N ASP A 305 -12.88 -2.24 -21.14
CA ASP A 305 -14.12 -2.40 -21.89
C ASP A 305 -14.30 -3.79 -22.56
N GLY A 306 -13.25 -4.62 -22.54
CA GLY A 306 -13.24 -5.92 -23.19
C GLY A 306 -13.16 -5.86 -24.72
N VAL A 307 -12.86 -4.69 -25.30
CA VAL A 307 -12.74 -4.50 -26.77
C VAL A 307 -11.29 -4.55 -27.22
N ARG A 308 -10.43 -3.73 -26.59
CA ARG A 308 -9.02 -3.59 -26.97
C ARG A 308 -8.11 -4.58 -26.28
N TYR A 309 -8.41 -4.90 -25.02
CA TYR A 309 -7.68 -5.87 -24.17
C TYR A 309 -8.57 -6.31 -23.00
N GLY A 310 -8.11 -7.30 -22.25
CA GLY A 310 -8.79 -7.81 -21.08
C GLY A 310 -9.89 -8.83 -21.43
N HIS A 311 -10.71 -9.14 -20.41
CA HIS A 311 -11.82 -10.08 -20.57
C HIS A 311 -12.87 -9.59 -21.56
N ARG A 312 -13.22 -10.46 -22.51
CA ARG A 312 -14.26 -10.20 -23.51
C ARG A 312 -15.36 -11.27 -23.40
N ALA A 313 -16.59 -10.82 -23.16
CA ALA A 313 -17.75 -11.70 -23.11
C ALA A 313 -17.97 -12.39 -24.47
N LYS A 314 -18.34 -13.67 -24.40
CA LYS A 314 -18.65 -14.49 -25.58
C LYS A 314 -20.14 -14.40 -25.93
N GLU A 315 -20.50 -14.77 -27.15
CA GLU A 315 -21.89 -14.87 -27.63
C GLU A 315 -22.73 -13.61 -27.38
N VAL A 316 -22.17 -12.46 -27.71
CA VAL A 316 -22.82 -11.14 -27.65
C VAL A 316 -23.41 -10.78 -29.01
N LYS A 317 -24.60 -10.16 -29.02
CA LYS A 317 -25.31 -9.76 -30.24
C LYS A 317 -25.18 -8.28 -30.56
N THR A 318 -24.96 -7.46 -29.55
CA THR A 318 -24.89 -5.99 -29.68
C THR A 318 -23.64 -5.43 -28.99
N LEU A 319 -23.24 -4.21 -29.36
CA LEU A 319 -22.14 -3.50 -28.70
C LEU A 319 -22.45 -3.22 -27.22
N ALA A 320 -23.70 -2.91 -26.91
CA ALA A 320 -24.15 -2.69 -25.53
C ALA A 320 -23.99 -3.97 -24.67
N GLU A 321 -24.37 -5.13 -25.23
CA GLU A 321 -24.14 -6.43 -24.56
C GLU A 321 -22.64 -6.70 -24.39
N LEU A 322 -21.81 -6.41 -25.39
CA LEU A 322 -20.36 -6.60 -25.28
C LEU A 322 -19.78 -5.82 -24.11
N TYR A 323 -20.03 -4.53 -24.04
CA TYR A 323 -19.54 -3.70 -22.94
C TYR A 323 -20.13 -4.13 -21.58
N GLY A 324 -21.45 -4.26 -21.52
CA GLY A 324 -22.15 -4.59 -20.28
C GLY A 324 -21.72 -5.93 -19.69
N ARG A 325 -21.71 -6.99 -20.52
CA ARG A 325 -21.35 -8.34 -20.07
C ARG A 325 -19.86 -8.46 -19.77
N SER A 326 -18.96 -7.94 -20.63
CA SER A 326 -17.51 -7.99 -20.37
C SER A 326 -17.15 -7.35 -19.04
N ARG A 327 -17.73 -6.17 -18.75
CA ARG A 327 -17.49 -5.47 -17.48
C ARG A 327 -18.14 -6.19 -16.30
N ASN A 328 -19.36 -6.73 -16.46
CA ASN A 328 -20.03 -7.46 -15.41
C ASN A 328 -19.33 -8.77 -15.03
N GLU A 329 -18.82 -9.51 -16.02
CA GLU A 329 -18.09 -10.76 -15.85
C GLU A 329 -16.66 -10.52 -15.31
N GLY A 330 -16.01 -9.42 -15.72
CA GLY A 330 -14.62 -9.11 -15.40
C GLY A 330 -14.42 -8.43 -14.06
N PHE A 331 -15.32 -7.51 -13.65
CA PHE A 331 -15.19 -6.76 -12.40
C PHE A 331 -15.86 -7.45 -11.20
N MET A 332 -15.20 -7.38 -10.05
CA MET A 332 -15.74 -7.81 -8.76
C MET A 332 -16.86 -6.87 -8.27
N THR A 333 -17.65 -7.31 -7.31
CA THR A 333 -18.82 -6.58 -6.79
C THR A 333 -18.45 -5.19 -6.25
N GLU A 334 -17.36 -5.08 -5.48
CA GLU A 334 -16.92 -3.80 -4.93
C GLU A 334 -16.46 -2.83 -6.02
N ASN A 335 -15.78 -3.31 -7.06
CA ASN A 335 -15.40 -2.48 -8.21
C ASN A 335 -16.66 -1.86 -8.87
N LYS A 336 -17.68 -2.69 -9.11
CA LYS A 336 -18.95 -2.24 -9.71
C LYS A 336 -19.66 -1.22 -8.84
N ARG A 337 -19.72 -1.44 -7.51
CA ARG A 337 -20.31 -0.52 -6.55
C ARG A 337 -19.65 0.85 -6.60
N ARG A 338 -18.31 0.92 -6.54
CA ARG A 338 -17.56 2.18 -6.58
C ARG A 338 -17.66 2.89 -7.93
N ILE A 339 -17.69 2.15 -9.05
CA ILE A 339 -17.93 2.73 -10.39
C ILE A 339 -19.31 3.41 -10.42
N MET A 340 -20.35 2.77 -9.87
CA MET A 340 -21.69 3.35 -9.81
C MET A 340 -21.76 4.60 -8.94
N ILE A 341 -21.15 4.56 -7.75
CA ILE A 341 -21.04 5.73 -6.85
C ILE A 341 -20.34 6.88 -7.56
N GLY A 342 -19.20 6.62 -8.21
CA GLY A 342 -18.43 7.64 -8.90
C GLY A 342 -19.20 8.25 -10.07
N SER A 343 -19.89 7.43 -10.87
CA SER A 343 -20.74 7.90 -11.96
C SER A 343 -21.89 8.78 -11.47
N PHE A 344 -22.49 8.41 -10.33
CA PHE A 344 -23.54 9.21 -9.69
C PHE A 344 -23.01 10.56 -9.20
N VAL A 345 -21.91 10.56 -8.46
CA VAL A 345 -21.27 11.77 -7.92
C VAL A 345 -20.87 12.76 -9.02
N LEU A 346 -20.45 12.27 -10.17
CA LEU A 346 -20.04 13.11 -11.32
C LEU A 346 -21.21 13.53 -12.20
N SER A 347 -22.44 13.04 -11.96
CA SER A 347 -23.59 13.37 -12.79
C SER A 347 -24.11 14.79 -12.54
N SER A 348 -24.86 15.32 -13.52
CA SER A 348 -25.44 16.66 -13.47
C SER A 348 -26.34 16.83 -12.22
N GLY A 349 -26.15 17.93 -11.50
CA GLY A 349 -26.88 18.24 -10.26
C GLY A 349 -26.23 17.67 -8.98
N PHE A 350 -25.36 16.65 -9.10
CA PHE A 350 -24.67 16.07 -7.94
C PHE A 350 -23.18 16.46 -7.87
N PHE A 351 -22.57 16.84 -8.97
CA PHE A 351 -21.16 17.26 -9.02
C PHE A 351 -20.85 18.39 -8.05
N ASP A 352 -21.63 19.48 -8.07
CA ASP A 352 -21.42 20.63 -7.18
C ASP A 352 -21.78 20.30 -5.72
N ALA A 353 -22.83 19.49 -5.53
CA ALA A 353 -23.33 19.15 -4.20
C ALA A 353 -22.41 18.18 -3.43
N TYR A 354 -21.73 17.26 -4.15
CA TYR A 354 -20.89 16.24 -3.52
C TYR A 354 -19.41 16.44 -3.87
N TYR A 355 -19.02 16.32 -5.13
CA TYR A 355 -17.61 16.31 -5.50
C TYR A 355 -16.91 17.63 -5.18
N MET A 356 -17.50 18.75 -5.53
CA MET A 356 -16.93 20.07 -5.23
C MET A 356 -16.89 20.34 -3.72
N GLN A 357 -17.88 19.90 -2.95
CA GLN A 357 -17.85 20.06 -1.48
C GLN A 357 -16.78 19.17 -0.86
N ALA A 358 -16.62 17.93 -1.32
CA ALA A 358 -15.56 17.05 -0.85
C ALA A 358 -14.16 17.63 -1.13
N GLN A 359 -13.94 18.24 -2.30
CA GLN A 359 -12.67 18.91 -2.63
C GLN A 359 -12.42 20.13 -1.72
N LYS A 360 -13.44 20.94 -1.40
CA LYS A 360 -13.31 22.06 -0.45
C LYS A 360 -12.98 21.55 0.96
N ALA A 361 -13.65 20.50 1.42
CA ALA A 361 -13.38 19.88 2.72
C ALA A 361 -11.95 19.28 2.76
N ARG A 362 -11.47 18.67 1.66
CA ARG A 362 -10.09 18.21 1.52
C ARG A 362 -9.08 19.35 1.71
N THR A 363 -9.37 20.52 1.17
CA THR A 363 -8.50 21.70 1.37
C THR A 363 -8.42 22.08 2.86
N LEU A 364 -9.54 22.07 3.58
CA LEU A 364 -9.56 22.36 5.03
C LEU A 364 -8.75 21.33 5.83
N LEU A 365 -8.82 20.03 5.46
CA LEU A 365 -8.00 19.01 6.08
C LEU A 365 -6.49 19.24 5.83
N ILE A 366 -6.11 19.60 4.61
CA ILE A 366 -4.72 19.94 4.27
C ILE A 366 -4.23 21.13 5.09
N ASP A 367 -5.04 22.16 5.24
CA ASP A 367 -4.67 23.37 6.00
C ASP A 367 -4.59 23.09 7.51
N GLU A 368 -5.40 22.18 8.05
CA GLU A 368 -5.29 21.72 9.44
C GLU A 368 -3.96 20.97 9.68
N PHE A 369 -3.57 20.04 8.78
CA PHE A 369 -2.26 19.39 8.85
C PHE A 369 -1.11 20.39 8.79
N LYS A 370 -1.13 21.35 7.85
CA LYS A 370 -0.10 22.40 7.76
C LYS A 370 0.05 23.16 9.06
N LYS A 371 -1.06 23.49 9.72
CA LYS A 371 -1.03 24.18 11.02
C LYS A 371 -0.37 23.30 12.09
N LEU A 372 -0.74 22.02 12.19
CA LEU A 372 -0.12 21.09 13.15
C LEU A 372 1.38 20.95 12.90
N PHE A 373 1.81 20.83 11.65
CA PHE A 373 3.23 20.73 11.33
C PHE A 373 4.03 22.03 11.50
N THR A 374 3.45 23.16 11.89
CA THR A 374 4.22 24.28 12.39
C THR A 374 4.81 24.04 13.78
N GLU A 375 4.17 23.16 14.58
CA GLU A 375 4.52 22.91 15.99
C GLU A 375 5.11 21.50 16.21
N TYR A 376 4.71 20.50 15.41
CA TYR A 376 5.09 19.10 15.55
C TYR A 376 5.96 18.62 14.40
N ASP A 377 6.90 17.71 14.67
CA ASP A 377 7.71 17.03 13.66
C ASP A 377 6.93 15.90 13.00
N ALA A 378 6.09 15.20 13.77
CA ALA A 378 5.22 14.14 13.29
C ALA A 378 3.93 14.06 14.13
N LEU A 379 2.93 13.36 13.57
CA LEU A 379 1.74 12.96 14.30
C LEU A 379 1.75 11.45 14.50
N LEU A 380 1.40 10.99 15.70
CA LEU A 380 1.27 9.59 16.09
C LEU A 380 -0.21 9.22 16.22
N MET A 381 -0.60 8.08 15.68
CA MET A 381 -1.91 7.45 15.88
C MET A 381 -1.85 5.96 15.56
N PRO A 382 -2.81 5.13 15.96
CA PRO A 382 -2.92 3.76 15.47
C PRO A 382 -3.17 3.73 13.96
N VAL A 383 -2.89 2.59 13.32
CA VAL A 383 -3.16 2.39 11.88
C VAL A 383 -4.62 2.02 11.64
N ALA A 384 -5.19 1.21 12.51
CA ALA A 384 -6.56 0.73 12.43
C ALA A 384 -7.21 0.70 13.82
N PRO A 385 -8.55 0.78 13.93
CA PRO A 385 -9.23 0.79 15.22
C PRO A 385 -9.19 -0.55 15.96
N THR A 386 -8.93 -1.66 15.25
CA THR A 386 -8.86 -3.03 15.80
C THR A 386 -7.67 -3.78 15.20
N PRO A 387 -7.21 -4.86 15.83
CA PRO A 387 -6.37 -5.86 15.16
C PRO A 387 -7.09 -6.49 13.96
N ALA A 388 -6.42 -7.38 13.22
CA ALA A 388 -7.00 -8.06 12.07
C ALA A 388 -8.28 -8.84 12.45
N PHE A 389 -9.38 -8.58 11.75
CA PHE A 389 -10.67 -9.26 11.96
C PHE A 389 -10.73 -10.59 11.18
N LYS A 390 -11.72 -11.43 11.46
CA LYS A 390 -11.86 -12.75 10.81
C LYS A 390 -12.28 -12.62 9.34
N ILE A 391 -11.79 -13.53 8.52
CA ILE A 391 -12.22 -13.63 7.10
C ILE A 391 -13.74 -13.84 7.06
N GLY A 392 -14.45 -13.01 6.27
CA GLY A 392 -15.89 -13.04 6.12
C GLY A 392 -16.67 -12.21 7.14
N GLU A 393 -16.05 -11.75 8.22
CA GLU A 393 -16.74 -11.05 9.32
C GLU A 393 -17.43 -9.75 8.86
N ASN A 394 -16.78 -8.98 8.03
CA ASN A 394 -17.29 -7.69 7.55
C ASN A 394 -17.80 -7.73 6.09
N ALA A 395 -17.86 -8.92 5.46
CA ALA A 395 -18.22 -9.06 4.05
C ALA A 395 -19.63 -8.57 3.70
N SER A 396 -20.56 -8.63 4.65
CA SER A 396 -21.97 -8.17 4.49
C SER A 396 -22.19 -6.71 4.86
N ASP A 397 -21.23 -6.03 5.51
CA ASP A 397 -21.35 -4.66 5.99
C ASP A 397 -20.25 -3.76 5.40
N PRO A 398 -20.51 -3.10 4.25
CA PRO A 398 -19.54 -2.20 3.64
C PRO A 398 -19.11 -1.05 4.55
N ILE A 399 -19.99 -0.58 5.46
CA ILE A 399 -19.68 0.55 6.35
C ILE A 399 -18.64 0.15 7.38
N LYS A 400 -18.76 -1.04 7.98
CA LYS A 400 -17.73 -1.57 8.89
C LYS A 400 -16.38 -1.73 8.20
N MET A 401 -16.39 -2.24 6.96
CA MET A 401 -15.17 -2.35 6.17
C MET A 401 -14.54 -0.97 5.91
N TYR A 402 -15.35 0.05 5.63
CA TYR A 402 -14.86 1.41 5.39
C TYR A 402 -14.33 2.08 6.66
N LEU A 403 -14.92 1.79 7.82
CA LEU A 403 -14.44 2.33 9.10
C LEU A 403 -13.04 1.81 9.47
N ALA A 404 -12.62 0.66 8.96
CA ALA A 404 -11.27 0.16 9.16
C ALA A 404 -10.18 1.09 8.57
N ASP A 405 -10.54 1.92 7.58
CA ASP A 405 -9.63 2.85 6.90
C ASP A 405 -9.64 4.27 7.51
N ILE A 406 -10.47 4.53 8.54
CA ILE A 406 -10.70 5.90 9.06
C ILE A 406 -9.41 6.60 9.50
N MET A 407 -8.45 5.84 10.02
CA MET A 407 -7.19 6.38 10.54
C MET A 407 -6.14 6.63 9.45
N THR A 408 -6.21 5.91 8.33
CA THR A 408 -5.21 6.01 7.26
C THR A 408 -5.57 7.01 6.16
N VAL A 409 -6.86 7.19 5.91
CA VAL A 409 -7.40 8.07 4.86
C VAL A 409 -6.95 9.53 4.95
N PRO A 410 -6.86 10.19 6.14
CA PRO A 410 -6.47 11.59 6.23
C PRO A 410 -5.13 11.92 5.58
N ALA A 411 -4.10 11.13 5.85
CA ALA A 411 -2.76 11.31 5.26
C ALA A 411 -2.76 11.13 3.73
N SER A 412 -3.58 10.20 3.22
CA SER A 412 -3.74 9.97 1.78
C SER A 412 -4.39 11.17 1.09
N LEU A 413 -5.50 11.67 1.64
CA LEU A 413 -6.19 12.86 1.11
C LEU A 413 -5.29 14.11 1.12
N ALA A 414 -4.43 14.25 2.14
CA ALA A 414 -3.50 15.36 2.25
C ALA A 414 -2.21 15.19 1.43
N GLY A 415 -1.97 14.00 0.85
CA GLY A 415 -0.75 13.72 0.07
C GLY A 415 0.52 13.61 0.91
N LEU A 416 0.39 13.43 2.23
CA LEU A 416 1.47 13.41 3.21
C LEU A 416 2.14 12.03 3.32
N PRO A 417 3.42 11.96 3.68
CA PRO A 417 4.08 10.70 3.99
C PRO A 417 3.55 10.12 5.31
N ALA A 418 3.44 8.80 5.38
CA ALA A 418 3.11 8.09 6.59
C ALA A 418 3.79 6.71 6.62
N VAL A 419 4.35 6.35 7.76
CA VAL A 419 5.02 5.07 8.00
C VAL A 419 4.22 4.30 9.03
N ALA A 420 3.78 3.09 8.67
CA ALA A 420 3.26 2.12 9.63
C ALA A 420 4.43 1.31 10.22
N ALA A 421 4.46 1.23 11.54
CA ALA A 421 5.48 0.50 12.28
C ALA A 421 4.84 -0.47 13.28
N PRO A 422 5.42 -1.66 13.50
CA PRO A 422 4.95 -2.59 14.53
C PRO A 422 5.04 -1.95 15.93
N ALA A 423 3.96 -2.06 16.71
CA ALA A 423 3.88 -1.56 18.10
C ALA A 423 3.78 -2.70 19.13
N GLY A 424 3.74 -3.93 18.68
CA GLY A 424 3.59 -5.14 19.49
C GLY A 424 2.41 -5.99 19.04
N ASN A 425 2.01 -6.94 19.87
CA ASN A 425 0.92 -7.85 19.60
C ASN A 425 -0.21 -7.68 20.64
N SER A 426 -1.43 -8.06 20.27
CA SER A 426 -2.56 -8.24 21.18
C SER A 426 -2.33 -9.46 22.09
N ASP A 427 -3.20 -9.65 23.08
CA ASP A 427 -3.21 -10.84 23.94
C ASP A 427 -3.47 -12.13 23.15
N GLU A 428 -4.18 -12.04 22.01
CA GLU A 428 -4.39 -13.14 21.06
C GLU A 428 -3.17 -13.38 20.13
N GLY A 429 -2.10 -12.59 20.24
CA GLY A 429 -0.90 -12.71 19.40
C GLY A 429 -0.99 -11.99 18.05
N LEU A 430 -2.04 -11.24 17.80
CA LEU A 430 -2.23 -10.50 16.53
C LEU A 430 -1.39 -9.22 16.52
N PRO A 431 -0.66 -8.94 15.43
CA PRO A 431 0.12 -7.72 15.32
C PRO A 431 -0.75 -6.45 15.40
N ILE A 432 -0.22 -5.45 16.08
CA ILE A 432 -0.78 -4.09 16.19
C ILE A 432 0.28 -3.12 15.71
N GLY A 433 -0.11 -2.23 14.79
CA GLY A 433 0.78 -1.19 14.28
C GLY A 433 0.27 0.22 14.61
N VAL A 434 1.23 1.12 14.75
CA VAL A 434 1.01 2.56 14.80
C VAL A 434 1.46 3.19 13.50
N GLN A 435 0.97 4.40 13.19
CA GLN A 435 1.52 5.20 12.10
C GLN A 435 2.05 6.54 12.60
N LEU A 436 3.17 6.92 12.00
CA LEU A 436 3.74 8.27 12.10
C LEU A 436 3.47 8.99 10.79
N ILE A 437 2.79 10.12 10.85
CA ILE A 437 2.50 10.99 9.70
C ILE A 437 3.41 12.21 9.81
N GLY A 438 4.13 12.53 8.75
CA GLY A 438 5.02 13.69 8.70
C GLY A 438 4.53 14.78 7.76
N ASP A 439 5.17 15.92 7.81
CA ASP A 439 4.93 16.98 6.87
C ASP A 439 5.37 16.59 5.45
N TYR A 440 4.91 17.32 4.46
CA TYR A 440 5.23 17.11 3.06
C TYR A 440 6.76 17.01 2.83
N LYS A 441 7.21 15.90 2.25
CA LYS A 441 8.62 15.58 2.00
C LYS A 441 9.45 15.29 3.26
N SER A 442 8.87 14.75 4.32
CA SER A 442 9.61 14.30 5.51
C SER A 442 9.76 12.77 5.62
N ASP A 443 9.65 12.08 4.53
CA ASP A 443 9.60 10.61 4.41
C ASP A 443 10.77 9.91 5.11
N LYS A 444 12.01 10.33 4.80
CA LYS A 444 13.24 9.73 5.34
C LYS A 444 13.37 9.97 6.85
N ASN A 445 12.91 11.13 7.34
CA ASN A 445 12.93 11.44 8.77
C ASN A 445 11.97 10.56 9.56
N LEU A 446 10.80 10.23 8.98
CA LEU A 446 9.89 9.26 9.59
C LEU A 446 10.51 7.88 9.68
N LEU A 447 11.16 7.39 8.60
CA LEU A 447 11.85 6.10 8.60
C LEU A 447 13.02 6.07 9.59
N LYS A 448 13.80 7.15 9.66
CA LYS A 448 14.86 7.31 10.66
C LYS A 448 14.31 7.22 12.09
N LEU A 449 13.20 7.90 12.36
CA LEU A 449 12.54 7.86 13.67
C LEU A 449 12.06 6.45 14.01
N VAL A 450 11.44 5.74 13.05
CA VAL A 450 11.04 4.33 13.25
C VAL A 450 12.26 3.45 13.50
N SER A 451 13.36 3.60 12.72
CA SER A 451 14.61 2.85 12.93
C SER A 451 15.23 3.11 14.30
N GLU A 452 15.12 4.32 14.84
CA GLU A 452 15.56 4.62 16.21
C GLU A 452 14.70 3.89 17.27
N VAL A 453 13.38 3.82 17.05
CA VAL A 453 12.46 3.07 17.95
C VAL A 453 12.68 1.57 17.87
N GLU A 454 13.02 1.02 16.71
CA GLU A 454 13.34 -0.41 16.53
C GLU A 454 14.56 -0.88 17.35
N LYS A 455 15.41 0.04 17.78
CA LYS A 455 16.65 -0.24 18.55
C LYS A 455 16.43 -0.24 20.08
N ILE A 456 15.23 0.18 20.55
CA ILE A 456 14.79 0.18 21.96
C ILE A 456 13.97 -1.07 22.28
#